data_835fdc2c5e34805cf5b65b122154eb52
#
_entry.id   835fdc2c5e34805cf5b65b122154eb52
#
_cell.length_a   1.000
_cell.length_b   1.000
_cell.length_c   1.000
_cell.angle_alpha   90.00
_cell.angle_beta   90.00
_cell.angle_gamma   90.00
#
_symmetry.space_group_name_H-M   'P 1'
#
loop_
_entity.id
_entity.type
_entity.pdbx_description
1 polymer ?
#
loop_
_entity_poly.entity_id
_entity_poly.type
_entity_poly.pdbx_seq_one_letter_code
_entity_poly.pdbx_strand_id
1 'polypeptide(L)'
;MEKWQKKLIKEHDELIIRIQKLHDYIYSDKSNADNKVEFANKCIQLAAMKKYEEALRARFENAGIVFENGMYFKRVACLGCSASENNEENGEQEQEEQQ
;
A
#
# COMPACT_ATOMS: atom_id res chain seq x y z
N MET A 1 11.33 13.84 -1.31
CA MET A 1 10.01 13.21 -1.36
C MET A 1 9.07 13.99 -0.46
N GLU A 2 7.88 14.23 -0.94
CA GLU A 2 6.90 15.00 -0.19
C GLU A 2 6.46 14.29 1.08
N LYS A 3 5.95 15.08 2.01
CA LYS A 3 5.53 14.53 3.28
C LYS A 3 4.40 13.50 3.10
N TRP A 4 3.45 13.80 2.24
CA TRP A 4 2.33 12.87 2.03
C TRP A 4 2.81 11.59 1.37
N GLN A 5 3.85 11.66 0.56
CA GLN A 5 4.40 10.46 -0.05
C GLN A 5 5.06 9.59 0.99
N LYS A 6 5.72 10.19 1.95
CA LYS A 6 6.34 9.42 3.03
C LYS A 6 5.28 8.74 3.89
N LYS A 7 4.17 9.42 4.12
CA LYS A 7 3.08 8.82 4.86
C LYS A 7 2.50 7.63 4.10
N LEU A 8 2.37 7.77 2.81
CA LEU A 8 1.84 6.70 1.97
C LEU A 8 2.75 5.49 2.02
N ILE A 9 4.05 5.71 1.98
CA ILE A 9 5.02 4.63 2.07
C ILE A 9 4.91 3.94 3.43
N LYS A 10 4.78 4.71 4.48
CA LYS A 10 4.68 4.13 5.81
C LYS A 10 3.42 3.29 5.93
N GLU A 11 2.33 3.78 5.40
CA GLU A 11 1.07 3.04 5.43
C GLU A 11 1.20 1.73 4.68
N HIS A 12 1.87 1.75 3.55
CA HIS A 12 2.06 0.55 2.73
C HIS A 12 2.94 -0.46 3.46
N ASP A 13 4.02 0.02 4.09
CA ASP A 13 4.91 -0.85 4.84
C ASP A 13 4.18 -1.57 5.96
N GLU A 14 3.37 -0.83 6.69
CA GLU A 14 2.64 -1.41 7.79
C GLU A 14 1.60 -2.40 7.30
N LEU A 15 0.98 -2.09 6.19
CA LEU A 15 -0.03 -2.98 5.63
C LEU A 15 0.60 -4.28 5.15
N ILE A 16 1.75 -4.20 4.51
CA ILE A 16 2.44 -5.40 4.05
C ILE A 16 2.76 -6.32 5.22
N ILE A 17 3.20 -5.75 6.32
CA ILE A 17 3.51 -6.55 7.50
C ILE A 17 2.25 -7.24 8.02
N ARG A 18 1.14 -6.53 8.05
CA ARG A 18 -0.10 -7.11 8.51
C ARG A 18 -0.60 -8.21 7.59
N ILE A 19 -0.47 -8.00 6.29
CA ILE A 19 -0.86 -9.00 5.31
C ILE A 19 -0.04 -10.27 5.52
N GLN A 20 1.26 -10.09 5.71
CA GLN A 20 2.14 -11.24 5.86
C GLN A 20 1.79 -12.02 7.14
N LYS A 21 1.54 -11.31 8.23
CA LYS A 21 1.22 -11.97 9.48
C LYS A 21 -0.09 -12.74 9.38
N LEU A 22 -1.10 -12.16 8.77
CA LEU A 22 -2.37 -12.82 8.66
C LEU A 22 -2.29 -14.00 7.70
N HIS A 23 -1.57 -13.81 6.60
CA HIS A 23 -1.35 -14.88 5.65
C HIS A 23 -0.68 -16.06 6.32
N ASP A 24 0.38 -15.80 7.09
CA ASP A 24 1.11 -16.87 7.74
C ASP A 24 0.25 -17.59 8.76
N TYR A 25 -0.60 -16.84 9.45
CA TYR A 25 -1.48 -17.46 10.44
C TYR A 25 -2.48 -18.39 9.75
N ILE A 26 -3.09 -17.92 8.66
CA ILE A 26 -4.11 -18.69 7.97
C ILE A 26 -3.56 -19.99 7.42
N TYR A 27 -2.32 -19.95 6.95
CA TYR A 27 -1.71 -21.14 6.36
C TYR A 27 -0.88 -21.94 7.36
N SER A 28 -1.02 -21.64 8.64
CA SER A 28 -0.33 -22.39 9.67
C SER A 28 -1.31 -23.29 10.40
N ASP A 29 -0.78 -24.19 11.22
CA ASP A 29 -1.64 -25.04 12.01
C ASP A 29 -2.39 -24.29 13.08
N LYS A 30 -1.95 -23.09 13.40
CA LYS A 30 -2.61 -22.30 14.42
C LYS A 30 -4.03 -21.95 14.04
N SER A 31 -4.31 -21.87 12.76
CA SER A 31 -5.64 -21.50 12.31
C SER A 31 -6.64 -22.61 12.60
N ASN A 32 -6.18 -23.81 12.89
CA ASN A 32 -7.07 -24.90 13.22
C ASN A 32 -7.83 -24.66 14.52
N ALA A 33 -7.36 -23.73 15.35
CA ALA A 33 -8.04 -23.39 16.59
C ALA A 33 -9.26 -22.51 16.35
N ASP A 34 -9.38 -21.92 15.17
CA ASP A 34 -10.50 -21.05 14.85
C ASP A 34 -11.69 -21.88 14.45
N ASN A 35 -12.91 -21.40 14.77
CA ASN A 35 -14.07 -22.04 14.22
C ASN A 35 -14.19 -21.64 12.74
N LYS A 36 -15.14 -22.28 12.05
CA LYS A 36 -15.23 -22.07 10.62
C LYS A 36 -15.59 -20.64 10.23
N VAL A 37 -16.42 -20.01 11.05
CA VAL A 37 -16.82 -18.63 10.75
C VAL A 37 -15.66 -17.68 10.92
N GLU A 38 -14.90 -17.87 11.99
CA GLU A 38 -13.77 -17.02 12.24
C GLU A 38 -12.71 -17.21 11.17
N PHE A 39 -12.46 -18.45 10.79
CA PHE A 39 -11.50 -18.73 9.73
C PHE A 39 -11.91 -18.06 8.42
N ALA A 40 -13.19 -18.18 8.08
CA ALA A 40 -13.70 -17.57 6.86
C ALA A 40 -13.57 -16.06 6.91
N ASN A 41 -13.85 -15.47 8.08
CA ASN A 41 -13.73 -14.02 8.21
C ASN A 41 -12.30 -13.57 8.05
N LYS A 42 -11.35 -14.35 8.54
CA LYS A 42 -9.94 -14.01 8.38
C LYS A 42 -9.51 -14.09 6.92
N CYS A 43 -10.04 -15.05 6.19
CA CYS A 43 -9.76 -15.14 4.76
C CYS A 43 -10.31 -13.94 4.01
N ILE A 44 -11.51 -13.50 4.38
CA ILE A 44 -12.09 -12.31 3.77
C ILE A 44 -11.26 -11.09 4.11
N GLN A 45 -10.82 -11.01 5.35
CA GLN A 45 -9.99 -9.88 5.78
C GLN A 45 -8.69 -9.85 4.98
N LEU A 46 -8.07 -10.99 4.79
CA LEU A 46 -6.84 -11.04 4.02
C LEU A 46 -7.07 -10.56 2.59
N ALA A 47 -8.16 -11.01 1.98
CA ALA A 47 -8.46 -10.59 0.62
C ALA A 47 -8.67 -9.08 0.54
N ALA A 48 -9.37 -8.53 1.53
CA ALA A 48 -9.61 -7.08 1.56
C ALA A 48 -8.31 -6.31 1.75
N MET A 49 -7.42 -6.83 2.59
CA MET A 49 -6.13 -6.18 2.81
C MET A 49 -5.29 -6.19 1.54
N LYS A 50 -5.36 -7.27 0.78
CA LYS A 50 -4.62 -7.33 -0.48
C LYS A 50 -5.17 -6.33 -1.49
N LYS A 51 -6.47 -6.13 -1.49
CA LYS A 51 -7.07 -5.11 -2.36
C LYS A 51 -6.63 -3.72 -1.95
N TYR A 52 -6.58 -3.49 -0.66
CA TYR A 52 -6.11 -2.21 -0.14
C TYR A 52 -4.67 -1.98 -0.57
N GLU A 53 -3.83 -3.01 -0.48
CA GLU A 53 -2.44 -2.90 -0.87
C GLU A 53 -2.31 -2.57 -2.35
N GLU A 54 -3.16 -3.16 -3.19
CA GLU A 54 -3.16 -2.83 -4.61
C GLU A 54 -3.51 -1.37 -4.84
N ALA A 55 -4.46 -0.86 -4.08
CA ALA A 55 -4.84 0.55 -4.21
C ALA A 55 -3.69 1.46 -3.83
N LEU A 56 -2.94 1.10 -2.79
CA LEU A 56 -1.79 1.91 -2.40
C LEU A 56 -0.71 1.89 -3.47
N ARG A 57 -0.51 0.75 -4.10
CA ARG A 57 0.48 0.69 -5.17
C ARG A 57 0.05 1.51 -6.38
N ALA A 58 -1.24 1.54 -6.65
CA ALA A 58 -1.74 2.40 -7.72
C ALA A 58 -1.48 3.86 -7.40
N ARG A 59 -1.61 4.22 -6.13
CA ARG A 59 -1.31 5.58 -5.72
C ARG A 59 0.18 5.88 -5.83
N PHE A 60 1.03 4.90 -5.55
CA PHE A 60 2.47 5.07 -5.74
C PHE A 60 2.76 5.39 -7.20
N GLU A 61 2.17 4.64 -8.09
CA GLU A 61 2.43 4.83 -9.51
C GLU A 61 2.00 6.21 -9.94
N ASN A 62 0.86 6.65 -9.47
CA ASN A 62 0.38 7.99 -9.79
C ASN A 62 1.29 9.06 -9.22
N ALA A 63 1.93 8.78 -8.10
CA ALA A 63 2.83 9.72 -7.44
C ALA A 63 4.26 9.66 -7.96
N GLY A 64 4.54 8.74 -8.88
CA GLY A 64 5.89 8.58 -9.40
C GLY A 64 6.80 7.82 -8.46
N ILE A 65 6.25 6.97 -7.62
CA ILE A 65 7.03 6.16 -6.70
C ILE A 65 7.08 4.75 -7.23
N VAL A 66 8.28 4.18 -7.26
CA VAL A 66 8.48 2.79 -7.69
C VAL A 66 8.82 1.96 -6.46
N PHE A 67 8.14 0.83 -6.32
CA PHE A 67 8.39 -0.08 -5.22
C PHE A 67 8.93 -1.38 -5.82
N GLU A 68 10.20 -1.67 -5.57
CA GLU A 68 10.82 -2.87 -6.10
C GLU A 68 11.77 -3.43 -5.08
N ASN A 69 11.76 -4.73 -4.95
CA ASN A 69 12.68 -5.45 -4.06
C ASN A 69 12.61 -4.91 -2.64
N GLY A 70 11.42 -4.55 -2.21
CA GLY A 70 11.24 -4.05 -0.85
C GLY A 70 11.68 -2.62 -0.65
N MET A 71 11.99 -1.92 -1.72
CA MET A 71 12.49 -0.55 -1.60
C MET A 71 11.66 0.40 -2.44
N TYR A 72 11.64 1.64 -2.02
CA TYR A 72 10.88 2.68 -2.69
C TYR A 72 11.83 3.68 -3.35
N PHE A 73 11.53 4.01 -4.58
CA PHE A 73 12.34 4.96 -5.34
C PHE A 73 11.44 6.01 -5.94
N LYS A 74 11.95 7.24 -5.99
CA LYS A 74 11.27 8.26 -6.74
C LYS A 74 11.60 8.02 -8.21
N ARG A 75 10.59 7.94 -9.05
CA ARG A 75 10.82 7.69 -10.46
C ARG A 75 11.53 8.90 -11.06
N VAL A 76 12.57 8.63 -11.81
CA VAL A 76 13.26 9.68 -12.50
C VAL A 76 12.41 10.09 -13.69
N ALA A 77 12.08 11.35 -13.76
CA ALA A 77 11.21 11.82 -14.81
C ALA A 77 11.94 11.83 -16.14
N CYS A 78 11.29 11.37 -17.15
CA CYS A 78 11.82 11.54 -18.49
C CYS A 78 11.44 12.94 -18.94
N LEU A 79 11.94 13.31 -20.09
CA LEU A 79 11.78 14.68 -20.52
C LEU A 79 10.36 15.15 -20.58
N GLY A 80 9.50 14.32 -21.05
CA GLY A 80 8.13 14.76 -21.20
C GLY A 80 7.36 14.77 -19.93
N CYS A 81 7.84 14.09 -18.91
CA CYS A 81 7.09 13.95 -17.70
C CYS A 81 7.37 15.02 -16.69
N SER A 82 8.48 15.69 -16.83
CA SER A 82 8.88 16.61 -15.79
C SER A 82 7.91 17.76 -15.63
N ALA A 83 7.28 18.16 -16.68
CA ALA A 83 6.36 19.28 -16.59
C ALA A 83 5.13 18.95 -15.82
N SER A 84 4.67 17.73 -15.93
CA SER A 84 3.42 17.38 -15.27
C SER A 84 3.61 17.19 -13.79
N GLU A 85 4.80 16.98 -13.35
CA GLU A 85 5.00 16.80 -11.93
C GLU A 85 4.68 18.02 -11.13
N ASN A 86 4.89 19.14 -11.72
CA ASN A 86 4.66 20.38 -11.00
C ASN A 86 3.20 20.57 -10.68
N ASN A 87 2.36 20.09 -11.52
CA ASN A 87 0.95 20.31 -11.31
C ASN A 87 0.40 19.46 -10.21
N GLU A 88 0.98 18.31 -10.04
CA GLU A 88 0.42 17.40 -9.08
C GLU A 88 0.61 17.81 -7.67
N GLU A 89 1.62 18.60 -7.45
CA GLU A 89 1.91 18.94 -6.09
C GLU A 89 0.79 19.65 -5.41
N ASN A 90 0.07 20.42 -6.15
CA ASN A 90 -0.93 21.24 -5.53
C ASN A 90 -2.16 20.51 -5.10
N GLY A 91 -2.59 19.59 -5.91
CA GLY A 91 -3.81 18.90 -5.58
C GLY A 91 -3.64 17.87 -4.52
N GLU A 92 -2.49 17.30 -4.48
CA GLU A 92 -2.31 16.16 -3.62
C GLU A 92 -2.21 16.49 -2.18
N GLN A 93 -1.80 17.68 -1.88
CA GLN A 93 -1.67 18.05 -0.52
C GLN A 93 -2.99 18.07 0.18
N GLU A 94 -4.01 18.33 -0.55
CA GLU A 94 -5.32 18.37 0.06
C GLU A 94 -5.81 17.00 0.41
N GLN A 95 -5.44 16.03 -0.38
CA GLN A 95 -5.89 14.69 -0.09
C GLN A 95 -5.31 14.18 1.17
N GLU A 96 -4.13 14.61 1.45
CA GLU A 96 -3.49 14.12 2.61
C GLU A 96 -4.25 14.40 3.86
N GLU A 97 -4.91 15.49 3.89
CA GLU A 97 -5.60 15.88 5.09
C GLU A 97 -6.85 15.11 5.33
N GLN A 98 -7.36 14.51 4.32
CA GLN A 98 -8.58 13.77 4.48
C GLN A 98 -8.38 12.41 5.05
N GLN A 99 -7.18 12.01 5.09
CA GLN A 99 -6.88 10.70 5.61
C GLN A 99 -6.44 10.76 7.02
#